data_bc4721612a8f18593c02f6272ae9955e
#
_entry.id   bc4721612a8f18593c02f6272ae9955e
#
_cell.length_a   1.000
_cell.length_b   1.000
_cell.length_c   1.000
_cell.angle_alpha   90.00
_cell.angle_beta   90.00
_cell.angle_gamma   90.00
#
_symmetry.space_group_name_H-M   'P 1'
#
loop_
_entity.id
_entity.type
_entity.pdbx_description
1 polymer ?
#
loop_
_entity_poly.entity_id
_entity_poly.type
_entity_poly.pdbx_seq_one_letter_code
_entity_poly.pdbx_strand_id
1 'polypeptide(L)'
;MSVLKDPEAEPRLGIVFVTREASLDSRYGLGKSLSPVFCCLEKSADTVRYLSQVHISPRNQRMISRLIRLVVPIVSMIPGKSMRACWSSLMIGILERLNMGRLAVKVAVRDGFSHIHAHDPIIAAGAQYFRFGRKLSIGVTQHGFGSYSQAIHEDGVPMPTSVMKWMRNWEKRILRRCHWVIMPSKIGLEQLARDLGEYPVPSHWSVINHPLPLIQKLPKKKARQELGLDPAVFYILSVGRIVPLKDFETLIRAVSQIKTELNWALVILGDGDHQGLKNTAKCCGLNESQLIFSVTDNIGVWYSAVDLYVSTSLTESFGMANHEAVCSGVPSVLTAVGAVPEVDGSASLLVPKRNVDAISEAIEDLMGNPHLRNDLSQRGTVLSANWPTLDEITDQYLACYKGSRITK
;
A
#
# COMPACT_ATOMS: atom_id res chain seq x y z
N MET A 1 30.99 31.78 26.82
CA MET A 1 30.81 32.15 25.42
C MET A 1 29.40 31.79 25.04
N SER A 2 28.51 32.78 24.99
CA SER A 2 27.13 32.64 24.51
C SER A 2 27.19 32.55 22.98
N VAL A 3 26.80 31.43 22.43
CA VAL A 3 26.56 31.27 20.99
C VAL A 3 25.39 32.18 20.64
N LEU A 4 25.68 33.32 20.02
CA LEU A 4 24.69 34.18 19.39
C LEU A 4 23.95 33.35 18.34
N LYS A 5 22.68 33.07 18.54
CA LYS A 5 21.79 32.53 17.52
C LYS A 5 21.66 33.57 16.43
N ASP A 6 22.09 33.19 15.23
CA ASP A 6 21.90 33.96 14.01
C ASP A 6 20.38 34.18 13.81
N PRO A 7 19.87 35.42 13.81
CA PRO A 7 18.43 35.69 13.75
C PRO A 7 17.80 35.41 12.37
N GLU A 8 18.60 35.14 11.35
CA GLU A 8 18.13 34.84 9.98
C GLU A 8 18.23 33.36 9.56
N ALA A 9 18.66 32.46 10.44
CA ALA A 9 18.65 31.04 10.12
C ALA A 9 17.19 30.58 9.97
N GLU A 10 16.79 30.20 8.74
CA GLU A 10 15.50 29.54 8.51
C GLU A 10 15.30 28.41 9.53
N PRO A 11 14.11 28.30 10.14
CA PRO A 11 13.88 27.23 11.11
C PRO A 11 14.11 25.89 10.43
N ARG A 12 15.00 25.10 11.02
CA ARG A 12 15.36 23.76 10.52
C ARG A 12 14.09 22.90 10.33
N LEU A 13 14.03 22.17 9.22
CA LEU A 13 12.92 21.30 8.91
C LEU A 13 13.10 19.96 9.65
N GLY A 14 12.45 19.84 10.80
CA GLY A 14 12.41 18.60 11.57
C GLY A 14 11.09 17.85 11.37
N ILE A 15 11.13 16.58 10.97
CA ILE A 15 9.97 15.79 10.60
C ILE A 15 9.90 14.51 11.44
N VAL A 16 8.76 14.24 12.09
CA VAL A 16 8.43 12.94 12.66
C VAL A 16 7.58 12.18 11.64
N PHE A 17 8.13 11.11 11.10
CA PHE A 17 7.49 10.23 10.12
C PHE A 17 6.87 9.05 10.86
N VAL A 18 5.54 8.92 10.86
CA VAL A 18 4.81 7.99 11.73
C VAL A 18 4.00 6.99 10.91
N THR A 19 4.32 5.71 11.06
CA THR A 19 3.63 4.63 10.35
C THR A 19 3.25 3.47 11.28
N ARG A 20 2.41 2.57 10.79
CA ARG A 20 2.10 1.29 11.46
C ARG A 20 3.15 0.22 11.22
N GLU A 21 3.93 0.36 10.15
CA GLU A 21 4.93 -0.63 9.79
C GLU A 21 5.98 -0.73 10.89
N ALA A 22 6.29 -1.94 11.32
CA ALA A 22 7.26 -2.18 12.38
C ALA A 22 8.66 -1.73 11.95
N SER A 23 9.00 -1.94 10.69
CA SER A 23 10.25 -1.54 10.05
C SER A 23 9.98 -1.01 8.65
N LEU A 24 10.83 -0.10 8.17
CA LEU A 24 10.87 0.31 6.77
C LEU A 24 11.46 -0.77 5.86
N ASP A 25 12.16 -1.76 6.43
CA ASP A 25 12.73 -2.90 5.68
C ASP A 25 11.71 -4.02 5.42
N SER A 26 10.41 -3.72 5.52
CA SER A 26 9.39 -4.74 5.28
C SER A 26 9.41 -5.20 3.81
N ARG A 27 9.31 -6.52 3.63
CA ARG A 27 9.34 -7.19 2.30
C ARG A 27 8.16 -6.80 1.41
N TYR A 28 7.06 -6.35 2.01
CA TYR A 28 5.77 -6.13 1.35
C TYR A 28 5.14 -4.80 1.75
N GLY A 29 4.29 -4.30 0.85
CA GLY A 29 3.35 -3.22 1.15
C GLY A 29 4.00 -1.88 1.42
N LEU A 30 3.51 -1.22 2.44
CA LEU A 30 3.79 0.17 2.74
C LEU A 30 5.28 0.45 3.04
N GLY A 31 5.96 -0.42 3.79
CA GLY A 31 7.38 -0.24 4.12
C GLY A 31 8.25 -0.16 2.86
N LYS A 32 7.98 -1.02 1.88
CA LYS A 32 8.73 -1.05 0.62
C LYS A 32 8.61 0.26 -0.19
N SER A 33 7.45 0.91 -0.17
CA SER A 33 7.25 2.19 -0.85
C SER A 33 7.78 3.39 -0.07
N LEU A 34 7.76 3.32 1.26
CA LEU A 34 8.16 4.42 2.14
C LEU A 34 9.66 4.47 2.41
N SER A 35 10.35 3.31 2.45
CA SER A 35 11.77 3.24 2.77
C SER A 35 12.65 4.11 1.87
N PRO A 36 12.52 4.08 0.53
CA PRO A 36 13.31 4.94 -0.34
C PRO A 36 13.06 6.43 -0.07
N VAL A 37 11.80 6.83 0.07
CA VAL A 37 11.43 8.23 0.36
C VAL A 37 12.00 8.68 1.71
N PHE A 38 11.89 7.84 2.75
CA PHE A 38 12.45 8.14 4.06
C PHE A 38 13.96 8.34 3.99
N CYS A 39 14.70 7.44 3.33
CA CYS A 39 16.16 7.55 3.18
C CYS A 39 16.58 8.81 2.40
N CYS A 40 15.80 9.26 1.40
CA CYS A 40 16.06 10.50 0.71
C CYS A 40 15.74 11.73 1.56
N LEU A 41 14.65 11.68 2.33
CA LEU A 41 14.30 12.75 3.27
C LEU A 41 15.36 12.90 4.36
N GLU A 42 15.96 11.82 4.87
CA GLU A 42 17.07 11.88 5.84
C GLU A 42 18.30 12.61 5.29
N LYS A 43 18.51 12.58 3.96
CA LYS A 43 19.62 13.29 3.30
C LYS A 43 19.28 14.74 3.00
N SER A 44 18.01 15.06 2.76
CA SER A 44 17.53 16.34 2.22
C SER A 44 16.89 17.25 3.27
N ALA A 45 16.45 16.70 4.41
CA ALA A 45 15.91 17.45 5.53
C ALA A 45 16.92 17.57 6.66
N ASP A 46 16.83 18.62 7.47
CA ASP A 46 17.75 18.82 8.60
C ASP A 46 17.71 17.68 9.60
N THR A 47 16.52 17.11 9.87
CA THR A 47 16.36 15.96 10.75
C THR A 47 15.04 15.24 10.47
N VAL A 48 15.08 13.96 10.21
CA VAL A 48 13.89 13.10 10.09
C VAL A 48 13.96 11.98 11.13
N ARG A 49 12.83 11.66 11.76
CA ARG A 49 12.75 10.56 12.71
C ARG A 49 11.61 9.62 12.36
N TYR A 50 11.92 8.36 12.18
CA TYR A 50 10.95 7.29 12.02
C TYR A 50 10.35 6.88 13.36
N LEU A 51 9.03 6.76 13.41
CA LEU A 51 8.28 6.30 14.58
C LEU A 51 7.26 5.24 14.17
N SER A 52 7.29 4.10 14.82
CA SER A 52 6.37 3.00 14.59
C SER A 52 5.92 2.33 15.90
N GLN A 53 5.11 1.29 15.82
CA GLN A 53 4.61 0.57 16.99
C GLN A 53 5.74 0.00 17.88
N VAL A 54 6.86 -0.42 17.31
CA VAL A 54 7.99 -0.97 18.09
C VAL A 54 8.66 0.06 18.99
N HIS A 55 8.49 1.36 18.71
CA HIS A 55 9.00 2.45 19.54
C HIS A 55 8.10 2.79 20.73
N ILE A 56 6.98 2.10 20.90
CA ILE A 56 6.07 2.29 22.04
C ILE A 56 6.68 1.67 23.28
N SER A 57 7.02 2.51 24.28
CA SER A 57 7.59 2.02 25.53
C SER A 57 6.65 1.04 26.26
N PRO A 58 7.18 0.10 27.06
CA PRO A 58 6.37 -0.84 27.85
C PRO A 58 5.34 -0.17 28.78
N ARG A 59 5.64 1.06 29.26
CA ARG A 59 4.72 1.86 30.06
C ARG A 59 3.49 2.31 29.25
N ASN A 60 3.72 2.74 28.01
CA ASN A 60 2.64 3.14 27.11
C ASN A 60 1.83 1.93 26.63
N GLN A 61 2.46 0.79 26.38
CA GLN A 61 1.76 -0.46 26.06
C GLN A 61 0.83 -0.88 27.22
N ARG A 62 1.30 -0.80 28.47
CA ARG A 62 0.47 -1.07 29.66
C ARG A 62 -0.72 -0.10 29.77
N MET A 63 -0.55 1.15 29.40
CA MET A 63 -1.65 2.13 29.38
C MET A 63 -2.70 1.76 28.32
N ILE A 64 -2.28 1.42 27.11
CA ILE A 64 -3.17 0.96 26.03
C ILE A 64 -3.92 -0.30 26.49
N SER A 65 -3.22 -1.26 27.08
CA SER A 65 -3.83 -2.50 27.59
C SER A 65 -4.90 -2.23 28.67
N ARG A 66 -4.72 -1.20 29.49
CA ARG A 66 -5.75 -0.76 30.46
C ARG A 66 -6.97 -0.16 29.74
N LEU A 67 -6.76 0.70 28.74
CA LEU A 67 -7.86 1.28 27.95
C LEU A 67 -8.63 0.20 27.19
N ILE A 68 -7.93 -0.77 26.62
CA ILE A 68 -8.54 -1.92 25.95
C ILE A 68 -9.45 -2.69 26.93
N ARG A 69 -9.02 -2.93 28.17
CA ARG A 69 -9.85 -3.60 29.20
C ARG A 69 -11.15 -2.87 29.51
N LEU A 70 -11.17 -1.54 29.35
CA LEU A 70 -12.39 -0.73 29.54
C LEU A 70 -13.33 -0.83 28.32
N VAL A 71 -12.79 -1.08 27.12
CA VAL A 71 -13.55 -1.18 25.87
C VAL A 71 -14.11 -2.59 25.66
N VAL A 72 -13.40 -3.63 26.09
CA VAL A 72 -13.80 -5.03 25.93
C VAL A 72 -15.21 -5.32 26.45
N PRO A 73 -15.66 -4.85 27.63
CA PRO A 73 -17.02 -5.08 28.10
C PRO A 73 -18.09 -4.48 27.17
N ILE A 74 -17.82 -3.30 26.58
CA ILE A 74 -18.74 -2.62 25.65
C ILE A 74 -18.86 -3.45 24.36
N VAL A 75 -17.74 -3.93 23.84
CA VAL A 75 -17.71 -4.78 22.64
C VAL A 75 -18.34 -6.15 22.91
N SER A 76 -18.28 -6.67 24.15
CA SER A 76 -18.90 -7.94 24.52
C SER A 76 -20.43 -7.92 24.44
N MET A 77 -21.04 -6.75 24.45
CA MET A 77 -22.50 -6.58 24.27
C MET A 77 -22.95 -6.71 22.81
N ILE A 78 -22.02 -6.72 21.84
CA ILE A 78 -22.33 -6.88 20.42
C ILE A 78 -22.72 -8.35 20.14
N PRO A 79 -23.86 -8.61 19.49
CA PRO A 79 -24.28 -9.97 19.17
C PRO A 79 -23.36 -10.62 18.12
N GLY A 80 -23.08 -11.92 18.29
CA GLY A 80 -22.27 -12.72 17.36
C GLY A 80 -20.75 -12.70 17.64
N LYS A 81 -20.14 -13.90 17.74
CA LYS A 81 -18.71 -14.06 18.06
C LYS A 81 -17.79 -13.39 17.02
N SER A 82 -18.08 -13.58 15.73
CA SER A 82 -17.30 -13.02 14.64
C SER A 82 -17.34 -11.48 14.64
N MET A 83 -18.54 -10.90 14.82
CA MET A 83 -18.70 -9.45 14.87
C MET A 83 -17.97 -8.83 16.07
N ARG A 84 -18.06 -9.47 17.25
CA ARG A 84 -17.30 -9.03 18.44
C ARG A 84 -15.78 -9.02 18.20
N ALA A 85 -15.25 -10.06 17.57
CA ALA A 85 -13.83 -10.14 17.24
C ALA A 85 -13.41 -9.00 16.30
N CYS A 86 -14.17 -8.74 15.24
CA CYS A 86 -13.91 -7.64 14.31
C CYS A 86 -13.94 -6.27 15.00
N TRP A 87 -14.97 -6.00 15.80
CA TRP A 87 -15.08 -4.72 16.52
C TRP A 87 -13.99 -4.55 17.60
N SER A 88 -13.62 -5.63 18.30
CA SER A 88 -12.51 -5.59 19.25
C SER A 88 -11.21 -5.22 18.56
N SER A 89 -10.91 -5.86 17.42
CA SER A 89 -9.71 -5.58 16.63
C SER A 89 -9.70 -4.13 16.11
N LEU A 90 -10.83 -3.64 15.61
CA LEU A 90 -10.98 -2.26 15.14
C LEU A 90 -10.72 -1.25 16.26
N MET A 91 -11.36 -1.42 17.41
CA MET A 91 -11.22 -0.50 18.55
C MET A 91 -9.81 -0.50 19.10
N ILE A 92 -9.19 -1.66 19.24
CA ILE A 92 -7.78 -1.79 19.63
C ILE A 92 -6.90 -1.03 18.63
N GLY A 93 -7.09 -1.28 17.35
CA GLY A 93 -6.34 -0.60 16.30
C GLY A 93 -6.51 0.93 16.30
N ILE A 94 -7.71 1.45 16.60
CA ILE A 94 -7.95 2.88 16.74
C ILE A 94 -7.17 3.45 17.95
N LEU A 95 -7.24 2.80 19.12
CA LEU A 95 -6.55 3.25 20.34
C LEU A 95 -5.02 3.25 20.16
N GLU A 96 -4.47 2.24 19.52
CA GLU A 96 -3.05 2.16 19.20
C GLU A 96 -2.61 3.32 18.30
N ARG A 97 -3.33 3.59 17.23
CA ARG A 97 -3.04 4.69 16.30
C ARG A 97 -3.15 6.07 16.93
N LEU A 98 -4.18 6.30 17.73
CA LEU A 98 -4.33 7.55 18.49
C LEU A 98 -3.14 7.77 19.44
N ASN A 99 -2.69 6.70 20.12
CA ASN A 99 -1.51 6.79 20.99
C ASN A 99 -0.21 7.00 20.20
N MET A 100 -0.08 6.44 18.98
CA MET A 100 1.06 6.74 18.12
C MET A 100 1.11 8.21 17.74
N GLY A 101 -0.02 8.82 17.39
CA GLY A 101 -0.12 10.27 17.15
C GLY A 101 0.29 11.11 18.38
N ARG A 102 -0.15 10.69 19.58
CA ARG A 102 0.27 11.31 20.85
C ARG A 102 1.79 11.19 21.06
N LEU A 103 2.36 10.03 20.76
CA LEU A 103 3.80 9.81 20.87
C LEU A 103 4.59 10.67 19.89
N ALA A 104 4.08 10.81 18.65
CA ALA A 104 4.67 11.67 17.64
C ALA A 104 4.77 13.12 18.11
N VAL A 105 3.70 13.64 18.74
CA VAL A 105 3.73 14.98 19.36
C VAL A 105 4.79 15.07 20.45
N LYS A 106 4.90 14.06 21.32
CA LYS A 106 5.95 14.04 22.36
C LYS A 106 7.35 14.09 21.78
N VAL A 107 7.61 13.30 20.74
CA VAL A 107 8.91 13.27 20.05
C VAL A 107 9.17 14.61 19.37
N ALA A 108 8.21 15.15 18.63
CA ALA A 108 8.34 16.42 17.95
C ALA A 108 8.69 17.56 18.93
N VAL A 109 8.00 17.61 20.08
CA VAL A 109 8.25 18.66 21.10
C VAL A 109 9.60 18.48 21.79
N ARG A 110 9.98 17.24 22.14
CA ARG A 110 11.25 16.95 22.81
C ARG A 110 12.44 17.31 21.93
N ASP A 111 12.35 16.97 20.64
CA ASP A 111 13.45 17.07 19.69
C ASP A 111 13.42 18.37 18.87
N GLY A 112 12.44 19.25 19.12
CA GLY A 112 12.30 20.54 18.44
C GLY A 112 11.83 20.43 16.98
N PHE A 113 11.13 19.36 16.62
CA PHE A 113 10.61 19.14 15.28
C PHE A 113 9.35 19.98 15.03
N SER A 114 9.18 20.41 13.79
CA SER A 114 8.09 21.29 13.34
C SER A 114 6.95 20.53 12.65
N HIS A 115 7.22 19.33 12.13
CA HIS A 115 6.28 18.59 11.29
C HIS A 115 6.03 17.18 11.81
N ILE A 116 4.79 16.72 11.65
CA ILE A 116 4.38 15.32 11.86
C ILE A 116 3.73 14.85 10.58
N HIS A 117 4.35 13.85 9.95
CA HIS A 117 3.81 13.18 8.78
C HIS A 117 3.25 11.82 9.19
N ALA A 118 1.94 11.73 9.26
CA ALA A 118 1.23 10.50 9.57
C ALA A 118 0.94 9.69 8.29
N HIS A 119 1.07 8.38 8.36
CA HIS A 119 0.70 7.47 7.26
C HIS A 119 -0.61 6.72 7.54
N ASP A 120 -1.47 7.35 8.35
CA ASP A 120 -2.80 6.84 8.71
C ASP A 120 -3.62 8.01 9.29
N PRO A 121 -4.90 8.21 8.89
CA PRO A 121 -5.70 9.34 9.35
C PRO A 121 -5.97 9.32 10.86
N ILE A 122 -6.00 8.14 11.50
CA ILE A 122 -6.21 8.03 12.94
C ILE A 122 -4.94 8.42 13.70
N ILE A 123 -3.75 8.17 13.17
CA ILE A 123 -2.49 8.68 13.70
C ILE A 123 -2.49 10.21 13.66
N ALA A 124 -2.92 10.78 12.51
CA ALA A 124 -3.05 12.24 12.38
C ALA A 124 -4.07 12.80 13.40
N ALA A 125 -5.21 12.13 13.63
CA ALA A 125 -6.17 12.48 14.66
C ALA A 125 -5.52 12.53 16.05
N GLY A 126 -4.77 11.50 16.41
CA GLY A 126 -4.04 11.44 17.66
C GLY A 126 -3.07 12.61 17.83
N ALA A 127 -2.33 12.95 16.77
CA ALA A 127 -1.44 14.11 16.78
C ALA A 127 -2.21 15.42 16.96
N GLN A 128 -3.34 15.60 16.27
CA GLN A 128 -4.19 16.80 16.39
C GLN A 128 -4.79 16.94 17.78
N TYR A 129 -5.26 15.86 18.40
CA TYR A 129 -5.86 15.89 19.75
C TYR A 129 -4.83 16.20 20.84
N PHE A 130 -3.60 15.72 20.70
CA PHE A 130 -2.58 15.84 21.76
C PHE A 130 -1.57 16.97 21.54
N ARG A 131 -1.69 17.77 20.47
CA ARG A 131 -0.77 18.90 20.26
C ARG A 131 -0.96 20.06 21.28
N PHE A 132 -2.12 20.21 21.91
CA PHE A 132 -2.41 21.20 22.98
C PHE A 132 -1.85 22.61 22.70
N GLY A 133 -2.28 23.25 21.61
CA GLY A 133 -1.84 24.62 21.26
C GLY A 133 -0.42 24.76 20.72
N ARG A 134 0.36 23.68 20.63
CA ARG A 134 1.70 23.69 20.03
C ARG A 134 1.61 23.94 18.54
N LYS A 135 2.54 24.75 18.03
CA LYS A 135 2.66 25.07 16.60
C LYS A 135 3.35 23.90 15.89
N LEU A 136 2.58 22.89 15.49
CA LEU A 136 3.04 21.72 14.73
C LEU A 136 2.23 21.61 13.45
N SER A 137 2.90 21.50 12.32
CA SER A 137 2.30 21.14 11.04
C SER A 137 2.05 19.64 11.03
N ILE A 138 0.80 19.25 10.83
CA ILE A 138 0.39 17.84 10.80
C ILE A 138 -0.24 17.55 9.45
N GLY A 139 0.27 16.56 8.74
CA GLY A 139 -0.32 16.09 7.51
C GLY A 139 -0.36 14.57 7.44
N VAL A 140 -1.00 14.05 6.42
CA VAL A 140 -1.24 12.63 6.25
C VAL A 140 -1.06 12.18 4.82
N THR A 141 -0.43 11.01 4.63
CA THR A 141 -0.54 10.22 3.41
C THR A 141 -1.46 9.03 3.68
N GLN A 142 -2.49 8.89 2.88
CA GLN A 142 -3.40 7.75 2.91
C GLN A 142 -2.97 6.69 1.91
N HIS A 143 -3.03 5.42 2.31
CA HIS A 143 -2.59 4.28 1.52
C HIS A 143 -3.74 3.32 1.16
N GLY A 144 -4.94 3.54 1.68
CA GLY A 144 -6.16 2.83 1.29
C GLY A 144 -6.80 3.47 0.05
N PHE A 145 -7.68 2.75 -0.63
CA PHE A 145 -8.50 3.32 -1.71
C PHE A 145 -9.78 3.93 -1.12
N GLY A 146 -10.00 5.23 -1.34
CA GLY A 146 -11.12 5.95 -0.74
C GLY A 146 -10.97 6.23 0.75
N SER A 147 -12.10 6.32 1.48
CA SER A 147 -12.12 6.60 2.92
C SER A 147 -11.61 5.45 3.76
N TYR A 148 -11.09 5.76 4.94
CA TYR A 148 -10.62 4.77 5.92
C TYR A 148 -11.70 3.74 6.29
N SER A 149 -12.95 4.19 6.45
CA SER A 149 -14.08 3.29 6.73
C SER A 149 -14.39 2.35 5.57
N GLN A 150 -14.21 2.80 4.33
CA GLN A 150 -14.38 1.97 3.14
C GLN A 150 -13.28 0.90 3.08
N ALA A 151 -12.04 1.28 3.28
CA ALA A 151 -10.91 0.35 3.28
C ALA A 151 -11.07 -0.76 4.33
N ILE A 152 -11.49 -0.42 5.55
CA ILE A 152 -11.76 -1.42 6.61
C ILE A 152 -12.92 -2.34 6.24
N HIS A 153 -13.97 -1.81 5.61
CA HIS A 153 -15.10 -2.62 5.17
C HIS A 153 -14.68 -3.63 4.08
N GLU A 154 -13.86 -3.18 3.14
CA GLU A 154 -13.27 -4.03 2.09
C GLU A 154 -12.33 -5.09 2.68
N ASP A 155 -11.60 -4.78 3.75
CA ASP A 155 -10.80 -5.75 4.53
C ASP A 155 -11.64 -6.77 5.31
N GLY A 156 -12.97 -6.77 5.13
CA GLY A 156 -13.88 -7.78 5.68
C GLY A 156 -14.44 -7.46 7.06
N VAL A 157 -14.30 -6.24 7.57
CA VAL A 157 -14.95 -5.81 8.81
C VAL A 157 -16.37 -5.35 8.50
N PRO A 158 -17.42 -6.10 8.88
CA PRO A 158 -18.79 -5.71 8.62
C PRO A 158 -19.15 -4.47 9.44
N MET A 159 -19.47 -3.37 8.76
CA MET A 159 -19.86 -2.11 9.41
C MET A 159 -21.29 -1.72 9.04
N PRO A 160 -22.13 -1.38 10.04
CA PRO A 160 -23.41 -0.74 9.79
C PRO A 160 -23.24 0.61 9.07
N THR A 161 -24.15 0.94 8.16
CA THR A 161 -24.11 2.18 7.38
C THR A 161 -24.00 3.43 8.25
N SER A 162 -24.69 3.45 9.40
CA SER A 162 -24.61 4.55 10.37
C SER A 162 -23.21 4.75 10.94
N VAL A 163 -22.49 3.66 11.23
CA VAL A 163 -21.11 3.70 11.73
C VAL A 163 -20.17 4.16 10.63
N MET A 164 -20.32 3.67 9.39
CA MET A 164 -19.52 4.15 8.26
C MET A 164 -19.72 5.66 8.05
N LYS A 165 -20.98 6.14 8.08
CA LYS A 165 -21.28 7.57 7.96
C LYS A 165 -20.64 8.39 9.09
N TRP A 166 -20.69 7.90 10.33
CA TRP A 166 -20.06 8.55 11.46
C TRP A 166 -18.53 8.60 11.30
N MET A 167 -17.89 7.49 10.89
CA MET A 167 -16.46 7.42 10.66
C MET A 167 -16.02 8.35 9.52
N ARG A 168 -16.76 8.41 8.42
CA ARG A 168 -16.48 9.35 7.31
C ARG A 168 -16.55 10.80 7.77
N ASN A 169 -17.56 11.17 8.57
CA ASN A 169 -17.68 12.51 9.12
C ASN A 169 -16.53 12.85 10.09
N TRP A 170 -16.07 11.86 10.86
CA TRP A 170 -14.92 12.02 11.74
C TRP A 170 -13.62 12.18 10.94
N GLU A 171 -13.37 11.31 9.99
CA GLU A 171 -12.23 11.39 9.07
C GLU A 171 -12.19 12.72 8.31
N LYS A 172 -13.31 13.16 7.75
CA LYS A 172 -13.47 14.47 7.12
C LYS A 172 -12.97 15.61 8.02
N ARG A 173 -13.36 15.61 9.29
CA ARG A 173 -12.94 16.64 10.26
C ARG A 173 -11.43 16.59 10.53
N ILE A 174 -10.84 15.40 10.51
CA ILE A 174 -9.39 15.20 10.69
C ILE A 174 -8.67 15.76 9.47
N LEU A 175 -9.06 15.34 8.26
CA LEU A 175 -8.37 15.70 7.04
C LEU A 175 -8.47 17.21 6.73
N ARG A 176 -9.60 17.84 7.03
CA ARG A 176 -9.76 19.31 6.95
C ARG A 176 -8.81 20.08 7.86
N ARG A 177 -8.33 19.48 8.95
CA ARG A 177 -7.39 20.09 9.90
C ARG A 177 -5.94 19.73 9.61
N CYS A 178 -5.69 18.86 8.64
CA CYS A 178 -4.36 18.56 8.16
C CYS A 178 -3.84 19.71 7.29
N HIS A 179 -2.54 19.99 7.37
CA HIS A 179 -1.90 20.99 6.53
C HIS A 179 -1.71 20.49 5.11
N TRP A 180 -1.60 19.17 4.93
CA TRP A 180 -1.61 18.49 3.65
C TRP A 180 -2.26 17.10 3.78
N VAL A 181 -2.88 16.64 2.72
CA VAL A 181 -3.36 15.27 2.55
C VAL A 181 -2.82 14.74 1.23
N ILE A 182 -2.17 13.59 1.26
CA ILE A 182 -1.54 12.98 0.10
C ILE A 182 -2.21 11.62 -0.18
N MET A 183 -2.45 11.36 -1.47
CA MET A 183 -2.84 10.05 -1.99
C MET A 183 -1.85 9.64 -3.09
N PRO A 184 -1.60 8.33 -3.28
CA PRO A 184 -0.64 7.88 -4.29
C PRO A 184 -1.18 7.91 -5.73
N SER A 185 -2.48 8.19 -5.93
CA SER A 185 -3.12 8.25 -7.24
C SER A 185 -4.22 9.31 -7.29
N LYS A 186 -4.50 9.84 -8.48
CA LYS A 186 -5.55 10.83 -8.71
C LYS A 186 -6.94 10.23 -8.48
N ILE A 187 -7.19 9.04 -9.03
CA ILE A 187 -8.48 8.33 -8.83
C ILE A 187 -8.71 8.06 -7.35
N GLY A 188 -7.67 7.65 -6.61
CA GLY A 188 -7.76 7.45 -5.16
C GLY A 188 -8.10 8.74 -4.41
N LEU A 189 -7.48 9.85 -4.78
CA LEU A 189 -7.74 11.17 -4.19
C LEU A 189 -9.18 11.63 -4.46
N GLU A 190 -9.64 11.50 -5.69
CA GLU A 190 -11.02 11.83 -6.07
C GLU A 190 -12.04 10.92 -5.38
N GLN A 191 -11.74 9.63 -5.22
CA GLN A 191 -12.60 8.70 -4.49
C GLN A 191 -12.69 9.09 -3.01
N LEU A 192 -11.56 9.42 -2.37
CA LEU A 192 -11.54 9.92 -1.00
C LEU A 192 -12.40 11.17 -0.86
N ALA A 193 -12.27 12.13 -1.78
CA ALA A 193 -13.05 13.35 -1.77
C ALA A 193 -14.56 13.06 -1.92
N ARG A 194 -14.94 12.15 -2.82
CA ARG A 194 -16.35 11.72 -2.99
C ARG A 194 -16.90 11.05 -1.74
N ASP A 195 -16.15 10.11 -1.15
CA ASP A 195 -16.56 9.38 0.05
C ASP A 195 -16.84 10.30 1.24
N LEU A 196 -16.06 11.37 1.36
CA LEU A 196 -16.14 12.33 2.45
C LEU A 196 -17.04 13.53 2.14
N GLY A 197 -17.57 13.64 0.92
CA GLY A 197 -18.34 14.81 0.48
C GLY A 197 -17.49 16.09 0.48
N GLU A 198 -16.23 15.99 0.02
CA GLU A 198 -15.25 17.07 -0.14
C GLU A 198 -14.95 17.35 -1.62
N TYR A 199 -15.94 17.16 -2.48
CA TYR A 199 -15.78 17.46 -3.90
C TYR A 199 -16.30 18.87 -4.21
N PRO A 200 -15.55 19.73 -4.95
CA PRO A 200 -14.25 19.48 -5.57
C PRO A 200 -13.13 19.26 -4.54
N VAL A 201 -12.07 18.55 -4.98
CA VAL A 201 -10.92 18.19 -4.12
C VAL A 201 -10.33 19.44 -3.47
N PRO A 202 -10.13 19.50 -2.14
CA PRO A 202 -9.55 20.64 -1.46
C PRO A 202 -8.13 20.95 -1.94
N SER A 203 -7.74 22.24 -2.01
CA SER A 203 -6.45 22.68 -2.55
C SER A 203 -5.22 22.20 -1.78
N HIS A 204 -5.38 21.82 -0.51
CA HIS A 204 -4.30 21.26 0.31
C HIS A 204 -4.19 19.73 0.20
N TRP A 205 -4.96 19.12 -0.67
CA TRP A 205 -4.88 17.70 -1.01
C TRP A 205 -4.13 17.55 -2.33
N SER A 206 -3.20 16.60 -2.39
CA SER A 206 -2.33 16.40 -3.54
C SER A 206 -2.09 14.93 -3.85
N VAL A 207 -1.66 14.67 -5.06
CA VAL A 207 -1.20 13.36 -5.50
C VAL A 207 0.31 13.35 -5.43
N ILE A 208 0.90 12.38 -4.72
CA ILE A 208 2.32 12.06 -4.79
C ILE A 208 2.42 10.56 -4.99
N ASN A 209 2.87 10.14 -6.16
CA ASN A 209 2.99 8.74 -6.51
C ASN A 209 4.01 8.01 -5.64
N HIS A 210 3.87 6.69 -5.53
CA HIS A 210 4.93 5.88 -4.95
C HIS A 210 6.13 5.81 -5.89
N PRO A 211 7.37 5.83 -5.36
CA PRO A 211 8.55 5.63 -6.18
C PRO A 211 8.58 4.21 -6.73
N LEU A 212 9.17 4.06 -7.92
CA LEU A 212 9.52 2.75 -8.43
C LEU A 212 10.61 2.14 -7.55
N PRO A 213 10.43 0.91 -7.06
CA PRO A 213 11.53 0.21 -6.40
C PRO A 213 12.66 -0.07 -7.40
N LEU A 214 13.88 -0.01 -6.92
CA LEU A 214 15.04 -0.42 -7.70
C LEU A 214 15.01 -1.93 -7.88
N ILE A 215 14.53 -2.39 -9.04
CA ILE A 215 14.44 -3.80 -9.38
C ILE A 215 15.65 -4.16 -10.26
N GLN A 216 16.50 -5.04 -9.74
CA GLN A 216 17.61 -5.56 -10.53
C GLN A 216 17.07 -6.54 -11.58
N LYS A 217 17.21 -6.18 -12.86
CA LYS A 217 16.87 -7.04 -13.98
C LYS A 217 18.04 -8.00 -14.31
N LEU A 218 17.70 -9.25 -14.56
CA LEU A 218 18.63 -10.28 -15.03
C LEU A 218 18.23 -10.74 -16.44
N PRO A 219 19.17 -11.26 -17.25
CA PRO A 219 18.81 -12.01 -18.44
C PRO A 219 17.90 -13.19 -18.06
N LYS A 220 16.79 -13.39 -18.78
CA LYS A 220 15.78 -14.41 -18.47
C LYS A 220 16.34 -15.81 -18.24
N LYS A 221 17.29 -16.22 -19.09
CA LYS A 221 17.98 -17.52 -18.96
C LYS A 221 18.70 -17.64 -17.60
N LYS A 222 19.39 -16.58 -17.17
CA LYS A 222 20.10 -16.56 -15.89
C LYS A 222 19.14 -16.59 -14.71
N ALA A 223 18.06 -15.80 -14.78
CA ALA A 223 17.02 -15.76 -13.75
C ALA A 223 16.35 -17.14 -13.58
N ARG A 224 16.01 -17.81 -14.68
CA ARG A 224 15.45 -19.18 -14.65
C ARG A 224 16.42 -20.20 -14.06
N GLN A 225 17.71 -20.13 -14.40
CA GLN A 225 18.74 -20.99 -13.80
C GLN A 225 18.86 -20.78 -12.29
N GLU A 226 18.85 -19.53 -11.82
CA GLU A 226 18.92 -19.17 -10.41
C GLU A 226 17.73 -19.69 -9.62
N LEU A 227 16.55 -19.70 -10.23
CA LEU A 227 15.30 -20.19 -9.62
C LEU A 227 15.05 -21.69 -9.86
N GLY A 228 15.91 -22.40 -10.61
CA GLY A 228 15.70 -23.80 -10.96
C GLY A 228 14.48 -24.03 -11.86
N LEU A 229 14.08 -23.06 -12.68
CA LEU A 229 12.92 -23.12 -13.56
C LEU A 229 13.27 -23.71 -14.93
N ASP A 230 12.40 -24.59 -15.42
CA ASP A 230 12.54 -25.19 -16.76
C ASP A 230 12.40 -24.11 -17.86
N PRO A 231 13.38 -23.95 -18.77
CA PRO A 231 13.29 -22.98 -19.86
C PRO A 231 12.15 -23.22 -20.85
N ALA A 232 11.62 -24.45 -20.94
CA ALA A 232 10.54 -24.82 -21.85
C ALA A 232 9.13 -24.52 -21.31
N VAL A 233 9.00 -24.18 -20.04
CA VAL A 233 7.71 -23.91 -19.38
C VAL A 233 7.37 -22.41 -19.47
N PHE A 234 6.10 -22.12 -19.75
CA PHE A 234 5.55 -20.76 -19.70
C PHE A 234 5.11 -20.44 -18.27
N TYR A 235 5.74 -19.45 -17.64
CA TYR A 235 5.48 -19.10 -16.26
C TYR A 235 4.56 -17.88 -16.12
N ILE A 236 3.44 -18.08 -15.43
CA ILE A 236 2.48 -17.05 -15.04
C ILE A 236 2.76 -16.70 -13.58
N LEU A 237 3.02 -15.44 -13.28
CA LEU A 237 3.34 -14.95 -11.94
C LEU A 237 2.19 -14.14 -11.35
N SER A 238 1.90 -14.35 -10.08
CA SER A 238 1.09 -13.44 -9.27
C SER A 238 1.74 -13.18 -7.93
N VAL A 239 1.67 -11.94 -7.43
CA VAL A 239 2.40 -11.51 -6.23
C VAL A 239 1.48 -10.81 -5.25
N GLY A 240 1.52 -11.22 -3.97
CA GLY A 240 0.80 -10.56 -2.90
C GLY A 240 0.54 -11.46 -1.71
N ARG A 241 0.21 -10.85 -0.57
CA ARG A 241 -0.27 -11.62 0.59
C ARG A 241 -1.51 -12.44 0.21
N ILE A 242 -1.59 -13.67 0.68
CA ILE A 242 -2.75 -14.53 0.44
C ILE A 242 -3.88 -14.10 1.39
N VAL A 243 -4.63 -13.12 0.94
CA VAL A 243 -5.80 -12.53 1.62
C VAL A 243 -6.95 -12.40 0.64
N PRO A 244 -8.22 -12.37 1.10
CA PRO A 244 -9.40 -12.33 0.22
C PRO A 244 -9.37 -11.20 -0.82
N LEU A 245 -8.77 -10.05 -0.49
CA LEU A 245 -8.66 -8.91 -1.40
C LEU A 245 -7.81 -9.17 -2.66
N LYS A 246 -6.90 -10.15 -2.62
CA LYS A 246 -6.06 -10.52 -3.78
C LYS A 246 -6.73 -11.54 -4.70
N ASP A 247 -7.79 -12.19 -4.24
CA ASP A 247 -8.67 -13.07 -4.98
C ASP A 247 -7.95 -14.13 -5.84
N PHE A 248 -6.91 -14.76 -5.26
CA PHE A 248 -6.15 -15.82 -5.93
C PHE A 248 -7.02 -17.03 -6.32
N GLU A 249 -8.17 -17.22 -5.66
CA GLU A 249 -9.11 -18.27 -6.05
C GLU A 249 -9.67 -18.04 -7.44
N THR A 250 -10.04 -16.80 -7.78
CA THR A 250 -10.48 -16.44 -9.13
C THR A 250 -9.36 -16.67 -10.16
N LEU A 251 -8.11 -16.35 -9.81
CA LEU A 251 -6.96 -16.64 -10.68
C LEU A 251 -6.80 -18.15 -10.94
N ILE A 252 -6.84 -18.97 -9.89
CA ILE A 252 -6.73 -20.44 -10.00
C ILE A 252 -7.84 -20.99 -10.89
N ARG A 253 -9.08 -20.53 -10.74
CA ARG A 253 -10.21 -20.92 -11.61
C ARG A 253 -9.97 -20.47 -13.05
N ALA A 254 -9.44 -19.29 -13.28
CA ALA A 254 -9.17 -18.80 -14.64
C ALA A 254 -8.07 -19.62 -15.32
N VAL A 255 -6.95 -19.87 -14.64
CA VAL A 255 -5.89 -20.69 -15.26
C VAL A 255 -6.29 -22.14 -15.46
N SER A 256 -7.24 -22.68 -14.70
CA SER A 256 -7.76 -24.04 -14.92
C SER A 256 -8.61 -24.19 -16.18
N GLN A 257 -9.06 -23.07 -16.79
CA GLN A 257 -9.84 -23.06 -18.03
C GLN A 257 -8.97 -22.88 -19.29
N ILE A 258 -7.67 -22.56 -19.12
CA ILE A 258 -6.75 -22.30 -20.24
C ILE A 258 -6.67 -23.48 -21.19
N LYS A 259 -6.92 -23.21 -22.47
CA LYS A 259 -6.79 -24.16 -23.56
C LYS A 259 -5.54 -23.88 -24.37
N THR A 260 -4.48 -24.62 -24.11
CA THR A 260 -3.19 -24.43 -24.77
C THR A 260 -2.40 -25.72 -24.84
N GLU A 261 -1.58 -25.87 -25.91
CA GLU A 261 -0.59 -26.95 -26.05
C GLU A 261 0.74 -26.63 -25.30
N LEU A 262 0.89 -25.42 -24.78
CA LEU A 262 2.11 -25.04 -24.05
C LEU A 262 2.13 -25.67 -22.66
N ASN A 263 3.31 -26.13 -22.24
CA ASN A 263 3.54 -26.44 -20.84
C ASN A 263 3.59 -25.13 -20.06
N TRP A 264 2.79 -24.99 -19.00
CA TRP A 264 2.72 -23.78 -18.19
C TRP A 264 2.64 -24.08 -16.70
N ALA A 265 3.04 -23.11 -15.90
CA ALA A 265 2.88 -23.15 -14.46
C ALA A 265 2.52 -21.77 -13.90
N LEU A 266 1.61 -21.76 -12.92
CA LEU A 266 1.26 -20.59 -12.11
C LEU A 266 2.19 -20.52 -10.89
N VAL A 267 2.85 -19.38 -10.71
CA VAL A 267 3.67 -19.06 -9.55
C VAL A 267 2.94 -18.04 -8.71
N ILE A 268 2.69 -18.34 -7.44
CA ILE A 268 2.12 -17.41 -6.46
C ILE A 268 3.18 -17.10 -5.41
N LEU A 269 3.61 -15.84 -5.37
CA LEU A 269 4.59 -15.35 -4.41
C LEU A 269 3.90 -14.55 -3.30
N GLY A 270 3.91 -15.07 -2.09
CA GLY A 270 3.36 -14.37 -0.93
C GLY A 270 3.10 -15.24 0.27
N ASP A 271 3.00 -14.60 1.42
CA ASP A 271 2.66 -15.24 2.68
C ASP A 271 1.14 -15.41 2.85
N GLY A 272 0.72 -16.47 3.52
CA GLY A 272 -0.67 -16.74 3.87
C GLY A 272 -1.07 -18.20 3.76
N ASP A 273 -2.37 -18.49 3.58
CA ASP A 273 -2.91 -19.86 3.53
C ASP A 273 -2.69 -20.51 2.15
N HIS A 274 -1.49 -21.05 1.93
CA HIS A 274 -1.18 -21.84 0.74
C HIS A 274 -2.04 -23.10 0.63
N GLN A 275 -2.43 -23.71 1.76
CA GLN A 275 -3.20 -24.97 1.73
C GLN A 275 -4.62 -24.76 1.18
N GLY A 276 -5.27 -23.65 1.54
CA GLY A 276 -6.57 -23.28 0.97
C GLY A 276 -6.51 -23.16 -0.55
N LEU A 277 -5.48 -22.47 -1.09
CA LEU A 277 -5.29 -22.33 -2.53
C LEU A 277 -4.94 -23.64 -3.23
N LYS A 278 -4.13 -24.52 -2.62
CA LYS A 278 -3.85 -25.87 -3.13
C LYS A 278 -5.13 -26.70 -3.23
N ASN A 279 -6.00 -26.62 -2.24
CA ASN A 279 -7.28 -27.31 -2.27
C ASN A 279 -8.17 -26.79 -3.41
N THR A 280 -8.24 -25.48 -3.60
CA THR A 280 -8.96 -24.87 -4.75
C THR A 280 -8.40 -25.36 -6.08
N ALA A 281 -7.07 -25.36 -6.25
CA ALA A 281 -6.42 -25.85 -7.46
C ALA A 281 -6.74 -27.31 -7.77
N LYS A 282 -6.69 -28.17 -6.76
CA LYS A 282 -7.07 -29.59 -6.87
C LYS A 282 -8.53 -29.76 -7.28
N CYS A 283 -9.45 -28.98 -6.71
CA CYS A 283 -10.87 -29.00 -7.10
C CYS A 283 -11.08 -28.51 -8.54
N CYS A 284 -10.19 -27.66 -9.05
CA CYS A 284 -10.20 -27.19 -10.45
C CYS A 284 -9.44 -28.12 -11.41
N GLY A 285 -8.91 -29.26 -10.94
CA GLY A 285 -8.22 -30.25 -11.79
C GLY A 285 -6.76 -29.89 -12.14
N LEU A 286 -6.16 -28.90 -11.48
CA LEU A 286 -4.76 -28.54 -11.70
C LEU A 286 -3.83 -29.57 -11.04
N ASN A 287 -2.75 -29.91 -11.74
CA ASN A 287 -1.69 -30.77 -11.23
C ASN A 287 -0.72 -30.01 -10.34
N GLU A 288 -0.04 -30.70 -9.43
CA GLU A 288 0.94 -30.07 -8.52
C GLU A 288 2.10 -29.39 -9.27
N SER A 289 2.49 -29.92 -10.45
CA SER A 289 3.53 -29.33 -11.30
C SER A 289 3.14 -27.99 -11.92
N GLN A 290 1.83 -27.70 -12.01
CA GLN A 290 1.29 -26.45 -12.55
C GLN A 290 1.18 -25.35 -11.50
N LEU A 291 1.54 -25.59 -10.25
CA LEU A 291 1.35 -24.64 -9.18
C LEU A 291 2.58 -24.56 -8.26
N ILE A 292 3.23 -23.40 -8.26
CA ILE A 292 4.41 -23.11 -7.45
C ILE A 292 4.06 -22.04 -6.43
N PHE A 293 4.26 -22.35 -5.14
CA PHE A 293 4.17 -21.36 -4.06
C PHE A 293 5.56 -21.04 -3.52
N SER A 294 5.87 -19.76 -3.38
CA SER A 294 7.13 -19.31 -2.80
C SER A 294 7.01 -17.98 -2.08
N VAL A 295 8.02 -17.68 -1.30
CA VAL A 295 8.24 -16.37 -0.65
C VAL A 295 9.64 -15.93 -1.03
N THR A 296 9.81 -14.66 -1.41
CA THR A 296 11.10 -14.16 -1.88
C THR A 296 11.42 -12.78 -1.31
N ASP A 297 12.70 -12.54 -1.05
CA ASP A 297 13.23 -11.20 -0.78
C ASP A 297 13.72 -10.51 -2.08
N ASN A 298 13.95 -11.28 -3.14
CA ASN A 298 14.42 -10.79 -4.44
C ASN A 298 13.38 -11.01 -5.53
N ILE A 299 12.38 -10.14 -5.57
CA ILE A 299 11.29 -10.20 -6.55
C ILE A 299 11.79 -9.94 -7.99
N GLY A 300 12.90 -9.20 -8.15
CA GLY A 300 13.44 -8.85 -9.46
C GLY A 300 13.89 -10.06 -10.28
N VAL A 301 14.39 -11.11 -9.62
CA VAL A 301 14.73 -12.38 -10.29
C VAL A 301 13.47 -13.02 -10.87
N TRP A 302 12.36 -13.01 -10.14
CA TRP A 302 11.09 -13.56 -10.61
C TRP A 302 10.51 -12.77 -11.79
N TYR A 303 10.47 -11.42 -11.71
CA TYR A 303 10.04 -10.60 -12.85
C TYR A 303 10.91 -10.80 -14.09
N SER A 304 12.21 -11.13 -13.89
CA SER A 304 13.11 -11.44 -15.00
C SER A 304 12.92 -12.85 -15.60
N ALA A 305 12.36 -13.79 -14.83
CA ALA A 305 12.24 -15.20 -15.19
C ALA A 305 10.92 -15.56 -15.89
N VAL A 306 9.83 -14.88 -15.55
CA VAL A 306 8.46 -15.22 -15.96
C VAL A 306 8.10 -14.67 -17.35
N ASP A 307 6.98 -15.15 -17.88
CA ASP A 307 6.45 -14.76 -19.18
C ASP A 307 5.28 -13.82 -19.10
N LEU A 308 4.53 -13.89 -18.00
CA LEU A 308 3.29 -13.18 -17.78
C LEU A 308 3.10 -12.87 -16.29
N TYR A 309 2.55 -11.71 -15.99
CA TYR A 309 2.08 -11.35 -14.66
C TYR A 309 0.55 -11.21 -14.65
N VAL A 310 -0.12 -11.73 -13.61
CA VAL A 310 -1.58 -11.64 -13.47
C VAL A 310 -1.94 -11.18 -12.07
N SER A 311 -2.80 -10.18 -11.97
CA SER A 311 -3.40 -9.75 -10.70
C SER A 311 -4.92 -9.75 -10.80
N THR A 312 -5.54 -10.45 -9.86
CA THR A 312 -7.01 -10.60 -9.73
C THR A 312 -7.58 -9.81 -8.56
N SER A 313 -6.84 -8.83 -8.04
CA SER A 313 -7.23 -8.05 -6.87
C SER A 313 -8.64 -7.47 -6.98
N LEU A 314 -9.37 -7.44 -5.87
CA LEU A 314 -10.71 -6.85 -5.78
C LEU A 314 -10.68 -5.34 -5.60
N THR A 315 -9.59 -4.81 -5.06
CA THR A 315 -9.31 -3.39 -4.88
C THR A 315 -7.81 -3.14 -4.81
N GLU A 316 -7.34 -2.00 -5.31
CA GLU A 316 -5.96 -1.54 -5.24
C GLU A 316 -5.93 -0.03 -5.07
N SER A 317 -5.24 0.44 -4.05
CA SER A 317 -5.03 1.89 -3.86
C SER A 317 -3.98 2.45 -4.80
N PHE A 318 -2.98 1.64 -5.13
CA PHE A 318 -1.94 1.92 -6.11
C PHE A 318 -1.56 0.66 -6.89
N GLY A 319 -1.35 -0.47 -6.21
CA GLY A 319 -0.99 -1.73 -6.85
C GLY A 319 0.53 -1.88 -7.02
N MET A 320 1.31 -1.70 -5.96
CA MET A 320 2.79 -1.77 -6.03
C MET A 320 3.32 -2.96 -6.82
N ALA A 321 2.83 -4.18 -6.55
CA ALA A 321 3.29 -5.38 -7.24
C ALA A 321 2.93 -5.39 -8.74
N ASN A 322 1.75 -4.83 -9.09
CA ASN A 322 1.34 -4.66 -10.48
C ASN A 322 2.30 -3.70 -11.19
N HIS A 323 2.50 -2.54 -10.59
CA HIS A 323 3.38 -1.50 -11.13
C HIS A 323 4.83 -1.96 -11.27
N GLU A 324 5.34 -2.70 -10.28
CA GLU A 324 6.65 -3.34 -10.34
C GLU A 324 6.77 -4.31 -11.53
N ALA A 325 5.77 -5.17 -11.73
CA ALA A 325 5.77 -6.13 -12.84
C ALA A 325 5.72 -5.43 -14.20
N VAL A 326 4.77 -4.50 -14.38
CA VAL A 326 4.58 -3.72 -15.61
C VAL A 326 5.85 -2.93 -15.95
N CYS A 327 6.40 -2.17 -14.99
CA CYS A 327 7.61 -1.39 -15.19
C CYS A 327 8.87 -2.23 -15.35
N SER A 328 8.85 -3.50 -14.92
CA SER A 328 9.89 -4.48 -15.24
C SER A 328 9.81 -4.99 -16.68
N GLY A 329 8.76 -4.62 -17.42
CA GLY A 329 8.52 -5.06 -18.80
C GLY A 329 7.88 -6.46 -18.86
N VAL A 330 7.24 -6.93 -17.78
CA VAL A 330 6.49 -8.18 -17.80
C VAL A 330 5.11 -7.91 -18.38
N PRO A 331 4.70 -8.56 -19.48
CA PRO A 331 3.34 -8.47 -19.99
C PRO A 331 2.34 -8.79 -18.88
N SER A 332 1.27 -8.00 -18.72
CA SER A 332 0.44 -8.10 -17.53
C SER A 332 -1.06 -8.11 -17.86
N VAL A 333 -1.80 -8.97 -17.15
CA VAL A 333 -3.28 -8.97 -17.08
C VAL A 333 -3.68 -8.51 -15.68
N LEU A 334 -4.42 -7.40 -15.59
CA LEU A 334 -4.75 -6.78 -14.32
C LEU A 334 -6.26 -6.55 -14.22
N THR A 335 -6.84 -6.77 -13.05
CA THR A 335 -8.23 -6.35 -12.82
C THR A 335 -8.34 -4.82 -12.80
N ALA A 336 -9.35 -4.29 -13.50
CA ALA A 336 -9.64 -2.85 -13.59
C ALA A 336 -10.26 -2.31 -12.30
N VAL A 337 -9.47 -2.24 -11.22
CA VAL A 337 -9.92 -1.85 -9.89
C VAL A 337 -9.07 -0.72 -9.30
N GLY A 338 -9.70 0.14 -8.52
CA GLY A 338 -8.99 1.21 -7.81
C GLY A 338 -8.16 2.08 -8.75
N ALA A 339 -6.88 2.24 -8.45
CA ALA A 339 -5.95 3.04 -9.22
C ALA A 339 -5.29 2.30 -10.41
N VAL A 340 -5.51 1.00 -10.57
CA VAL A 340 -4.86 0.19 -11.63
C VAL A 340 -5.06 0.77 -13.02
N PRO A 341 -6.29 1.21 -13.45
CA PRO A 341 -6.47 1.80 -14.77
C PRO A 341 -5.66 3.09 -15.00
N GLU A 342 -5.45 3.89 -13.95
CA GLU A 342 -4.65 5.11 -14.01
C GLU A 342 -3.16 4.81 -14.07
N VAL A 343 -2.70 3.90 -13.21
CA VAL A 343 -1.27 3.66 -12.97
C VAL A 343 -0.67 2.76 -14.06
N ASP A 344 -1.34 1.66 -14.39
CA ASP A 344 -0.79 0.59 -15.22
C ASP A 344 -1.62 0.28 -16.48
N GLY A 345 -2.80 0.89 -16.63
CA GLY A 345 -3.76 0.55 -17.68
C GLY A 345 -3.24 0.75 -19.11
N SER A 346 -2.29 1.68 -19.31
CA SER A 346 -1.70 1.94 -20.64
C SER A 346 -0.76 0.82 -21.10
N ALA A 347 -0.25 -0.01 -20.19
CA ALA A 347 0.77 -1.02 -20.42
C ALA A 347 0.36 -2.43 -19.97
N SER A 348 -0.94 -2.67 -19.78
CA SER A 348 -1.49 -3.97 -19.37
C SER A 348 -2.82 -4.26 -20.07
N LEU A 349 -3.25 -5.53 -20.09
CA LEU A 349 -4.62 -5.89 -20.40
C LEU A 349 -5.48 -5.74 -19.14
N LEU A 350 -6.52 -4.92 -19.24
CA LEU A 350 -7.47 -4.72 -18.14
C LEU A 350 -8.68 -5.63 -18.28
N VAL A 351 -9.01 -6.34 -17.20
CA VAL A 351 -10.14 -7.28 -17.14
C VAL A 351 -11.07 -6.93 -15.97
N PRO A 352 -12.36 -7.28 -16.03
CA PRO A 352 -13.28 -7.11 -14.90
C PRO A 352 -12.88 -8.02 -13.73
N LYS A 353 -12.99 -7.51 -12.50
CA LYS A 353 -12.77 -8.33 -11.29
C LYS A 353 -13.79 -9.47 -11.21
N ARG A 354 -13.37 -10.62 -10.66
CA ARG A 354 -14.20 -11.83 -10.48
C ARG A 354 -14.75 -12.41 -11.79
N ASN A 355 -14.24 -12.01 -12.92
CA ASN A 355 -14.64 -12.57 -14.22
C ASN A 355 -13.60 -13.61 -14.68
N VAL A 356 -13.86 -14.86 -14.34
CA VAL A 356 -12.99 -16.01 -14.62
C VAL A 356 -12.71 -16.14 -16.13
N ASP A 357 -13.76 -16.01 -16.95
CA ASP A 357 -13.67 -16.19 -18.39
C ASP A 357 -12.81 -15.08 -19.03
N ALA A 358 -13.08 -13.81 -18.72
CA ALA A 358 -12.28 -12.70 -19.25
C ALA A 358 -10.79 -12.76 -18.82
N ILE A 359 -10.52 -13.27 -17.61
CA ILE A 359 -9.14 -13.46 -17.15
C ILE A 359 -8.48 -14.61 -17.92
N SER A 360 -9.17 -15.75 -18.13
CA SER A 360 -8.68 -16.88 -18.89
C SER A 360 -8.38 -16.49 -20.34
N GLU A 361 -9.33 -15.83 -21.01
CA GLU A 361 -9.19 -15.35 -22.40
C GLU A 361 -7.98 -14.41 -22.53
N ALA A 362 -7.83 -13.42 -21.64
CA ALA A 362 -6.70 -12.50 -21.67
C ALA A 362 -5.34 -13.21 -21.45
N ILE A 363 -5.31 -14.25 -20.62
CA ILE A 363 -4.11 -15.07 -20.43
C ILE A 363 -3.82 -15.87 -21.72
N GLU A 364 -4.83 -16.53 -22.31
CA GLU A 364 -4.68 -17.28 -23.57
C GLU A 364 -4.20 -16.39 -24.71
N ASP A 365 -4.76 -15.18 -24.85
CA ASP A 365 -4.32 -14.20 -25.85
C ASP A 365 -2.84 -13.88 -25.69
N LEU A 366 -2.38 -13.65 -24.46
CA LEU A 366 -0.97 -13.38 -24.21
C LEU A 366 -0.09 -14.62 -24.35
N MET A 367 -0.58 -15.83 -24.08
CA MET A 367 0.17 -17.06 -24.34
C MET A 367 0.36 -17.30 -25.84
N GLY A 368 -0.69 -17.10 -26.62
CA GLY A 368 -0.71 -17.33 -28.07
C GLY A 368 -0.09 -16.21 -28.92
N ASN A 369 0.04 -14.99 -28.38
CA ASN A 369 0.44 -13.81 -29.16
C ASN A 369 1.74 -13.16 -28.67
N PRO A 370 2.92 -13.59 -29.19
CA PRO A 370 4.21 -12.98 -28.82
C PRO A 370 4.32 -11.49 -29.17
N HIS A 371 3.66 -11.03 -30.23
CA HIS A 371 3.67 -9.62 -30.63
C HIS A 371 2.98 -8.75 -29.59
N LEU A 372 1.82 -9.20 -29.09
CA LEU A 372 1.10 -8.49 -28.03
C LEU A 372 1.91 -8.45 -26.74
N ARG A 373 2.57 -9.57 -26.37
CA ARG A 373 3.48 -9.57 -25.21
C ARG A 373 4.60 -8.55 -25.35
N ASN A 374 5.23 -8.49 -26.55
CA ASN A 374 6.31 -7.54 -26.82
C ASN A 374 5.82 -6.09 -26.76
N ASP A 375 4.65 -5.79 -27.32
CA ASP A 375 4.04 -4.46 -27.27
C ASP A 375 3.78 -4.00 -25.83
N LEU A 376 3.16 -4.84 -25.01
CA LEU A 376 2.92 -4.53 -23.58
C LEU A 376 4.22 -4.38 -22.81
N SER A 377 5.23 -5.22 -23.07
CA SER A 377 6.56 -5.10 -22.46
C SER A 377 7.24 -3.77 -22.79
N GLN A 378 7.14 -3.32 -24.04
CA GLN A 378 7.68 -2.02 -24.47
C GLN A 378 6.93 -0.87 -23.80
N ARG A 379 5.60 -0.90 -23.77
CA ARG A 379 4.78 0.12 -23.07
C ARG A 379 5.14 0.21 -21.59
N GLY A 380 5.32 -0.93 -20.91
CA GLY A 380 5.76 -0.97 -19.51
C GLY A 380 7.14 -0.35 -19.32
N THR A 381 8.07 -0.58 -20.25
CA THR A 381 9.40 0.05 -20.24
C THR A 381 9.31 1.57 -20.43
N VAL A 382 8.44 2.04 -21.33
CA VAL A 382 8.19 3.48 -21.55
C VAL A 382 7.54 4.11 -20.30
N LEU A 383 6.56 3.41 -19.72
CA LEU A 383 5.93 3.86 -18.46
C LEU A 383 6.97 4.03 -17.34
N SER A 384 7.86 3.04 -17.17
CA SER A 384 8.94 3.08 -16.19
C SER A 384 9.91 4.25 -16.43
N ALA A 385 10.27 4.54 -17.67
CA ALA A 385 11.19 5.62 -18.03
C ALA A 385 10.58 7.02 -17.79
N ASN A 386 9.26 7.14 -17.87
CA ASN A 386 8.52 8.38 -17.65
C ASN A 386 7.97 8.52 -16.22
N TRP A 387 8.18 7.51 -15.37
CA TRP A 387 7.73 7.58 -13.98
C TRP A 387 8.58 8.55 -13.18
N PRO A 388 7.96 9.33 -12.26
CA PRO A 388 8.72 10.26 -11.44
C PRO A 388 9.86 9.57 -10.70
N THR A 389 11.03 10.18 -10.74
CA THR A 389 12.20 9.70 -10.01
C THR A 389 12.00 9.81 -8.50
N LEU A 390 12.80 9.09 -7.74
CA LEU A 390 12.76 9.16 -6.28
C LEU A 390 13.06 10.58 -5.77
N ASP A 391 13.97 11.31 -6.42
CA ASP A 391 14.32 12.68 -6.05
C ASP A 391 13.15 13.63 -6.33
N GLU A 392 12.49 13.55 -7.50
CA GLU A 392 11.30 14.33 -7.82
C GLU A 392 10.15 14.07 -6.84
N ILE A 393 9.93 12.81 -6.45
CA ILE A 393 8.93 12.44 -5.45
C ILE A 393 9.30 13.03 -4.08
N THR A 394 10.57 12.95 -3.70
CA THR A 394 11.07 13.52 -2.44
C THR A 394 10.91 15.03 -2.41
N ASP A 395 11.18 15.71 -3.52
CA ASP A 395 10.99 17.17 -3.65
C ASP A 395 9.52 17.57 -3.53
N GLN A 396 8.59 16.76 -4.05
CA GLN A 396 7.14 16.98 -3.85
C GLN A 396 6.76 16.89 -2.37
N TYR A 397 7.28 15.92 -1.62
CA TYR A 397 7.09 15.84 -0.17
C TYR A 397 7.67 17.06 0.55
N LEU A 398 8.90 17.46 0.21
CA LEU A 398 9.54 18.65 0.79
C LEU A 398 8.76 19.91 0.49
N ALA A 399 8.19 20.06 -0.71
CA ALA A 399 7.32 21.19 -1.06
C ALA A 399 6.06 21.23 -0.17
N CYS A 400 5.41 20.09 0.11
CA CYS A 400 4.29 20.02 1.04
C CYS A 400 4.68 20.48 2.45
N TYR A 401 5.86 20.09 2.96
CA TYR A 401 6.31 20.51 4.29
C TYR A 401 6.65 22.02 4.32
N LYS A 402 7.36 22.52 3.31
CA LYS A 402 7.71 23.94 3.22
C LYS A 402 6.48 24.84 3.09
N GLY A 403 5.50 24.45 2.26
CA GLY A 403 4.25 25.18 2.07
C GLY A 403 3.34 25.19 3.31
N SER A 404 3.56 24.29 4.25
CA SER A 404 2.78 24.15 5.49
C SER A 404 3.45 24.76 6.73
N ARG A 405 4.57 25.48 6.59
CA ARG A 405 5.24 26.16 7.70
C ARG A 405 4.28 27.15 8.36
N ILE A 406 4.08 26.98 9.66
CA ILE A 406 3.31 27.93 10.46
C ILE A 406 4.17 29.17 10.58
N THR A 407 3.83 30.23 9.83
CA THR A 407 4.43 31.57 10.01
C THR A 407 4.26 32.03 11.46
N LYS A 408 5.30 32.60 12.04
CA LYS A 408 5.36 33.05 13.45
C LYS A 408 4.31 34.09 13.76
#